data_1c762965e925e2a4170c4da5a10c72a1
#
_entry.id   1c762965e925e2a4170c4da5a10c72a1
#
_cell.length_a   1.000
_cell.length_b   1.000
_cell.length_c   1.000
_cell.angle_alpha   90.00
_cell.angle_beta   90.00
_cell.angle_gamma   90.00
#
_symmetry.space_group_name_H-M   'P 1'
#
loop_
_entity.id
_entity.type
_entity.pdbx_description
1 polymer ?
#
loop_
_entity_poly.entity_id
_entity_poly.type
_entity_poly.pdbx_seq_one_letter_code
_entity_poly.pdbx_strand_id
1 'polypeptide(L)'
;MIGAPFWPRKSPHFLQVRVAVRRSLEVLGYPNVVCVGLSGGADSLALCAALCAETRGKHTKVLALCIDHALQAGSDKVAETAAAHARRWGSEAQVIAVEVAPDSPAGMEAEARRVRYQAFAQATQTMQEEGTSRGEKLAVFVAHTAEDQAETVLLSALRGHLSGMSHQSEIEGARIVRPLLPIRRANTQGACSELEVTPWEDPHNQREDFRRVAIRKQVMPMLSEIIGGDAIAPLAVAGDNIASDEDYFSSLISAHEEYTEQSIEKRNELDCNDLLSFDQPVRKRIIARWLVAKNIAVSRAGLAAIDALCSAWNGQGGVAVGDTHVKNPDSRLEVVRVGGKLRLLRSDAP
;
A
#
# COMPACT_ATOMS: atom_id res chain seq x y z
N MET A 1 -34.70 18.56 1.09
CA MET A 1 -35.26 17.19 1.17
C MET A 1 -34.09 16.22 0.96
N ILE A 2 -33.84 15.34 1.91
CA ILE A 2 -32.84 14.25 1.74
C ILE A 2 -33.49 13.29 0.74
N GLY A 3 -33.01 13.22 -0.49
CA GLY A 3 -33.52 12.30 -1.50
C GLY A 3 -33.44 10.85 -1.02
N ALA A 4 -34.25 9.94 -1.61
CA ALA A 4 -34.20 8.51 -1.28
C ALA A 4 -32.78 7.95 -1.42
N PRO A 5 -32.39 6.99 -0.56
CA PRO A 5 -31.10 6.33 -0.71
C PRO A 5 -31.00 5.65 -2.08
N PHE A 6 -29.81 5.66 -2.68
CA PHE A 6 -29.58 5.03 -3.99
C PHE A 6 -29.39 3.49 -3.91
N TRP A 7 -29.36 2.93 -2.70
CA TRP A 7 -29.19 1.48 -2.46
C TRP A 7 -30.51 0.81 -2.04
N PRO A 8 -30.69 -0.49 -2.33
CA PRO A 8 -31.90 -1.23 -1.93
C PRO A 8 -31.99 -1.42 -0.42
N ARG A 9 -33.21 -1.60 0.08
CA ARG A 9 -33.47 -1.81 1.52
C ARG A 9 -32.85 -3.10 2.06
N LYS A 10 -32.79 -4.15 1.22
CA LYS A 10 -32.16 -5.45 1.54
C LYS A 10 -30.88 -5.56 0.73
N SER A 11 -29.75 -5.36 1.38
CA SER A 11 -28.43 -5.36 0.76
C SER A 11 -27.37 -5.92 1.74
N PRO A 12 -27.42 -7.24 2.07
CA PRO A 12 -26.55 -7.82 3.08
C PRO A 12 -25.06 -7.71 2.72
N HIS A 13 -24.68 -7.85 1.45
CA HIS A 13 -23.31 -7.70 1.00
C HIS A 13 -22.86 -6.25 1.09
N PHE A 14 -23.62 -5.33 0.54
CA PHE A 14 -23.33 -3.91 0.57
C PHE A 14 -23.29 -3.36 2.01
N LEU A 15 -24.14 -3.88 2.90
CA LEU A 15 -24.13 -3.51 4.32
C LEU A 15 -22.77 -3.82 4.98
N GLN A 16 -22.17 -4.98 4.69
CA GLN A 16 -20.85 -5.33 5.23
C GLN A 16 -19.78 -4.35 4.75
N VAL A 17 -19.77 -4.01 3.47
CA VAL A 17 -18.87 -3.01 2.90
C VAL A 17 -19.07 -1.64 3.57
N ARG A 18 -20.32 -1.21 3.74
CA ARG A 18 -20.67 0.05 4.42
C ARG A 18 -20.19 0.09 5.86
N VAL A 19 -20.37 -0.99 6.62
CA VAL A 19 -19.93 -1.05 8.03
C VAL A 19 -18.40 -0.90 8.13
N ALA A 20 -17.64 -1.55 7.24
CA ALA A 20 -16.19 -1.42 7.21
C ALA A 20 -15.74 0.01 6.86
N VAL A 21 -16.38 0.62 5.87
CA VAL A 21 -16.13 2.02 5.49
C VAL A 21 -16.47 2.99 6.61
N ARG A 22 -17.62 2.81 7.27
CA ARG A 22 -18.05 3.65 8.41
C ARG A 22 -17.01 3.65 9.52
N ARG A 23 -16.50 2.47 9.92
CA ARG A 23 -15.45 2.34 10.95
C ARG A 23 -14.20 3.15 10.59
N SER A 24 -13.77 3.08 9.32
CA SER A 24 -12.61 3.86 8.87
C SER A 24 -12.88 5.36 8.87
N LEU A 25 -14.08 5.80 8.49
CA LEU A 25 -14.48 7.22 8.56
C LEU A 25 -14.58 7.71 10.01
N GLU A 26 -15.07 6.88 10.94
CA GLU A 26 -15.13 7.20 12.38
C GLU A 26 -13.73 7.37 12.97
N VAL A 27 -12.78 6.48 12.64
CA VAL A 27 -11.36 6.61 13.04
C VAL A 27 -10.74 7.90 12.51
N LEU A 28 -11.11 8.33 11.30
CA LEU A 28 -10.62 9.58 10.70
C LEU A 28 -11.39 10.84 11.14
N GLY A 29 -12.43 10.69 11.95
CA GLY A 29 -13.24 11.81 12.41
C GLY A 29 -14.11 12.47 11.33
N TYR A 30 -14.44 11.76 10.25
CA TYR A 30 -15.19 12.29 9.10
C TYR A 30 -14.57 13.58 8.53
N PRO A 31 -13.39 13.51 7.88
CA PRO A 31 -12.72 14.68 7.32
C PRO A 31 -13.59 15.39 6.26
N ASN A 32 -13.29 16.65 5.99
CA ASN A 32 -14.07 17.44 5.01
C ASN A 32 -14.09 16.83 3.61
N VAL A 33 -12.97 16.18 3.21
CA VAL A 33 -12.83 15.51 1.93
C VAL A 33 -12.14 14.16 2.12
N VAL A 34 -12.65 13.15 1.43
CA VAL A 34 -11.99 11.85 1.25
C VAL A 34 -11.89 11.54 -0.23
N CYS A 35 -10.74 11.00 -0.64
CA CYS A 35 -10.56 10.51 -2.00
C CYS A 35 -10.78 9.00 -2.06
N VAL A 36 -11.19 8.47 -3.20
CA VAL A 36 -11.28 7.02 -3.45
C VAL A 36 -10.66 6.67 -4.79
N GLY A 37 -9.70 5.72 -4.77
CA GLY A 37 -9.15 5.15 -5.99
C GLY A 37 -10.18 4.23 -6.66
N LEU A 38 -10.62 4.60 -7.86
CA LEU A 38 -11.72 3.94 -8.56
C LEU A 38 -11.24 3.38 -9.90
N SER A 39 -11.12 2.05 -10.00
CA SER A 39 -10.65 1.34 -11.20
C SER A 39 -11.79 0.81 -12.09
N GLY A 40 -13.05 0.88 -11.63
CA GLY A 40 -14.19 0.27 -12.31
C GLY A 40 -14.41 -1.22 -11.98
N GLY A 41 -13.47 -1.88 -11.31
CA GLY A 41 -13.67 -3.24 -10.81
C GLY A 41 -14.58 -3.30 -9.58
N ALA A 42 -15.13 -4.50 -9.29
CA ALA A 42 -16.15 -4.70 -8.26
C ALA A 42 -15.77 -4.13 -6.89
N ASP A 43 -14.53 -4.38 -6.44
CA ASP A 43 -14.07 -3.95 -5.13
C ASP A 43 -14.07 -2.42 -5.02
N SER A 44 -13.57 -1.73 -6.03
CA SER A 44 -13.48 -0.27 -6.05
C SER A 44 -14.84 0.42 -6.22
N LEU A 45 -15.75 -0.17 -7.00
CA LEU A 45 -17.12 0.34 -7.15
C LEU A 45 -17.90 0.20 -5.85
N ALA A 46 -17.83 -0.97 -5.20
CA ALA A 46 -18.47 -1.20 -3.91
C ALA A 46 -17.94 -0.23 -2.83
N LEU A 47 -16.63 0.02 -2.80
CA LEU A 47 -16.01 0.99 -1.89
C LEU A 47 -16.51 2.40 -2.14
N CYS A 48 -16.51 2.86 -3.40
CA CYS A 48 -16.97 4.21 -3.76
C CYS A 48 -18.44 4.41 -3.38
N ALA A 49 -19.32 3.46 -3.72
CA ALA A 49 -20.73 3.50 -3.35
C ALA A 49 -20.92 3.55 -1.82
N ALA A 50 -20.15 2.77 -1.08
CA ALA A 50 -20.22 2.76 0.39
C ALA A 50 -19.75 4.08 1.01
N LEU A 51 -18.68 4.70 0.49
CA LEU A 51 -18.26 6.04 0.91
C LEU A 51 -19.35 7.07 0.68
N CYS A 52 -19.94 7.10 -0.52
CA CYS A 52 -21.05 8.01 -0.84
C CYS A 52 -22.26 7.77 0.08
N ALA A 53 -22.56 6.49 0.41
CA ALA A 53 -23.66 6.17 1.30
C ALA A 53 -23.41 6.63 2.74
N GLU A 54 -22.21 6.42 3.27
CA GLU A 54 -21.84 6.73 4.66
C GLU A 54 -21.56 8.22 4.92
N THR A 55 -21.23 8.96 3.87
CA THR A 55 -21.03 10.43 3.97
C THR A 55 -22.29 11.24 3.62
N ARG A 56 -23.34 10.58 3.13
CA ARG A 56 -24.57 11.25 2.76
C ARG A 56 -25.20 11.99 3.95
N GLY A 57 -25.46 13.28 3.76
CA GLY A 57 -25.98 14.15 4.82
C GLY A 57 -24.95 14.58 5.87
N LYS A 58 -23.68 14.25 5.67
CA LYS A 58 -22.55 14.75 6.45
C LYS A 58 -21.81 15.85 5.67
N HIS A 59 -20.86 16.50 6.34
CA HIS A 59 -20.02 17.54 5.71
C HIS A 59 -18.93 16.97 4.80
N THR A 60 -18.63 15.66 4.93
CA THR A 60 -17.60 14.99 4.16
C THR A 60 -17.98 14.85 2.69
N LYS A 61 -17.15 15.39 1.80
CA LYS A 61 -17.26 15.20 0.35
C LYS A 61 -16.43 14.00 -0.09
N VAL A 62 -16.90 13.29 -1.11
CA VAL A 62 -16.19 12.18 -1.73
C VAL A 62 -15.71 12.60 -3.12
N LEU A 63 -14.44 12.38 -3.41
CA LEU A 63 -13.84 12.53 -4.74
C LEU A 63 -13.32 11.19 -5.25
N ALA A 64 -13.83 10.72 -6.37
CA ALA A 64 -13.31 9.53 -7.04
C ALA A 64 -12.14 9.89 -7.97
N LEU A 65 -11.01 9.23 -7.79
CA LEU A 65 -9.82 9.34 -8.62
C LEU A 65 -9.73 8.11 -9.52
N CYS A 66 -10.04 8.27 -10.79
CA CYS A 66 -10.00 7.22 -11.80
C CYS A 66 -8.68 7.31 -12.56
N ILE A 67 -7.75 6.38 -12.31
CA ILE A 67 -6.46 6.39 -12.99
C ILE A 67 -6.55 5.58 -14.28
N ASP A 68 -6.31 6.24 -15.41
CA ASP A 68 -6.16 5.60 -16.71
C ASP A 68 -4.68 5.38 -17.01
N HIS A 69 -4.27 4.12 -17.03
CA HIS A 69 -2.88 3.71 -17.30
C HIS A 69 -2.55 3.64 -18.80
N ALA A 70 -3.54 3.81 -19.69
CA ALA A 70 -3.40 3.69 -21.14
C ALA A 70 -2.76 2.36 -21.63
N LEU A 71 -2.80 1.30 -20.81
CA LEU A 71 -2.18 0.00 -21.12
C LEU A 71 -3.01 -0.86 -22.06
N GLN A 72 -4.28 -0.53 -22.25
CA GLN A 72 -5.22 -1.29 -23.08
C GLN A 72 -6.08 -0.34 -23.91
N ALA A 73 -6.44 -0.78 -25.12
CA ALA A 73 -7.38 -0.04 -25.94
C ALA A 73 -8.74 0.08 -25.22
N GLY A 74 -9.25 1.31 -25.08
CA GLY A 74 -10.51 1.59 -24.42
C GLY A 74 -10.43 1.75 -22.91
N SER A 75 -9.23 1.82 -22.29
CA SER A 75 -9.06 2.09 -20.87
C SER A 75 -9.65 3.45 -20.45
N ASP A 76 -9.61 4.44 -21.33
CA ASP A 76 -10.27 5.73 -21.19
C ASP A 76 -11.78 5.59 -20.95
N LYS A 77 -12.45 4.73 -21.73
CA LYS A 77 -13.90 4.45 -21.59
C LYS A 77 -14.22 3.75 -20.27
N VAL A 78 -13.34 2.84 -19.82
CA VAL A 78 -13.49 2.17 -18.54
C VAL A 78 -13.40 3.19 -17.40
N ALA A 79 -12.41 4.08 -17.44
CA ALA A 79 -12.23 5.13 -16.44
C ALA A 79 -13.42 6.11 -16.42
N GLU A 80 -13.93 6.53 -17.58
CA GLU A 80 -15.10 7.39 -17.67
C GLU A 80 -16.39 6.69 -17.21
N THR A 81 -16.57 5.40 -17.50
CA THR A 81 -17.70 4.61 -16.99
C THR A 81 -17.68 4.53 -15.47
N ALA A 82 -16.49 4.27 -14.88
CA ALA A 82 -16.31 4.27 -13.44
C ALA A 82 -16.62 5.65 -12.83
N ALA A 83 -16.13 6.73 -13.43
CA ALA A 83 -16.41 8.10 -13.02
C ALA A 83 -17.92 8.44 -13.10
N ALA A 84 -18.62 7.95 -14.13
CA ALA A 84 -20.07 8.13 -14.26
C ALA A 84 -20.84 7.43 -13.11
N HIS A 85 -20.43 6.23 -12.70
CA HIS A 85 -21.01 5.57 -11.52
C HIS A 85 -20.81 6.40 -10.25
N ALA A 86 -19.59 6.91 -10.02
CA ALA A 86 -19.29 7.76 -8.87
C ALA A 86 -20.17 9.01 -8.82
N ARG A 87 -20.30 9.72 -9.96
CA ARG A 87 -21.15 10.91 -10.09
C ARG A 87 -22.64 10.59 -9.82
N ARG A 88 -23.12 9.43 -10.29
CA ARG A 88 -24.50 8.95 -10.00
C ARG A 88 -24.75 8.75 -8.51
N TRP A 89 -23.73 8.36 -7.72
CA TRP A 89 -23.84 8.20 -6.28
C TRP A 89 -23.60 9.49 -5.48
N GLY A 90 -23.28 10.60 -6.17
CA GLY A 90 -23.09 11.93 -5.57
C GLY A 90 -21.64 12.26 -5.23
N SER A 91 -20.68 11.50 -5.73
CA SER A 91 -19.26 11.85 -5.69
C SER A 91 -18.89 12.81 -6.82
N GLU A 92 -17.95 13.70 -6.58
CA GLU A 92 -17.15 14.28 -7.66
C GLU A 92 -16.23 13.19 -8.24
N ALA A 93 -15.83 13.30 -9.51
CA ALA A 93 -14.97 12.30 -10.13
C ALA A 93 -13.99 12.95 -11.13
N GLN A 94 -12.72 12.60 -11.00
CA GLN A 94 -11.63 13.03 -11.87
C GLN A 94 -11.00 11.81 -12.54
N VAL A 95 -10.84 11.86 -13.85
CA VAL A 95 -10.04 10.89 -14.63
C VAL A 95 -8.65 11.47 -14.81
N ILE A 96 -7.63 10.70 -14.45
CA ILE A 96 -6.22 11.09 -14.50
C ILE A 96 -5.49 10.08 -15.40
N ALA A 97 -5.04 10.54 -16.57
CA ALA A 97 -4.20 9.75 -17.44
C ALA A 97 -2.76 9.72 -16.91
N VAL A 98 -2.15 8.54 -16.90
CA VAL A 98 -0.76 8.35 -16.49
C VAL A 98 0.00 7.52 -17.52
N GLU A 99 1.29 7.76 -17.66
CA GLU A 99 2.17 6.98 -18.51
C GLU A 99 2.90 5.93 -17.68
N VAL A 100 2.87 4.68 -18.15
CA VAL A 100 3.59 3.56 -17.52
C VAL A 100 4.79 3.22 -18.40
N ALA A 101 6.00 3.33 -17.85
CA ALA A 101 7.21 2.99 -18.57
C ALA A 101 7.24 1.48 -18.90
N PRO A 102 7.32 1.08 -20.19
CA PRO A 102 7.22 -0.33 -20.57
C PRO A 102 8.43 -1.16 -20.13
N ASP A 103 9.60 -0.53 -20.01
CA ASP A 103 10.89 -1.19 -19.73
C ASP A 103 11.34 -1.00 -18.27
N SER A 104 10.41 -0.82 -17.33
CA SER A 104 10.76 -0.67 -15.92
C SER A 104 11.47 -1.92 -15.38
N PRO A 105 12.64 -1.79 -14.74
CA PRO A 105 13.34 -2.92 -14.11
C PRO A 105 12.52 -3.66 -13.05
N ALA A 106 11.54 -2.98 -12.47
CA ALA A 106 10.62 -3.55 -11.47
C ALA A 106 9.49 -4.38 -12.10
N GLY A 107 9.33 -4.31 -13.42
CA GLY A 107 8.23 -4.90 -14.17
C GLY A 107 7.02 -3.97 -14.30
N MET A 108 6.22 -4.20 -15.33
CA MET A 108 5.08 -3.34 -15.70
C MET A 108 4.03 -3.20 -14.60
N GLU A 109 3.72 -4.29 -13.85
CA GLU A 109 2.73 -4.24 -12.75
C GLU A 109 3.21 -3.35 -11.59
N ALA A 110 4.47 -3.47 -11.21
CA ALA A 110 5.05 -2.66 -10.14
C ALA A 110 5.14 -1.18 -10.55
N GLU A 111 5.48 -0.90 -11.81
CA GLU A 111 5.53 0.44 -12.36
C GLU A 111 4.13 1.07 -12.45
N ALA A 112 3.14 0.35 -12.99
CA ALA A 112 1.75 0.81 -13.01
C ALA A 112 1.22 1.11 -11.60
N ARG A 113 1.61 0.28 -10.62
CA ARG A 113 1.29 0.52 -9.21
C ARG A 113 1.96 1.80 -8.70
N ARG A 114 3.26 2.01 -8.96
CA ARG A 114 4.03 3.19 -8.53
C ARG A 114 3.41 4.47 -9.08
N VAL A 115 3.21 4.57 -10.40
CA VAL A 115 2.63 5.77 -11.02
C VAL A 115 1.22 6.06 -10.55
N ARG A 116 0.41 5.04 -10.26
CA ARG A 116 -0.93 5.20 -9.68
C ARG A 116 -0.88 5.89 -8.31
N TYR A 117 0.00 5.45 -7.40
CA TYR A 117 0.11 6.07 -6.09
C TYR A 117 0.71 7.48 -6.17
N GLN A 118 1.62 7.72 -7.08
CA GLN A 118 2.14 9.08 -7.36
C GLN A 118 1.04 10.01 -7.89
N ALA A 119 0.18 9.51 -8.78
CA ALA A 119 -0.98 10.28 -9.25
C ALA A 119 -1.96 10.60 -8.11
N PHE A 120 -2.19 9.66 -7.17
CA PHE A 120 -2.97 9.94 -5.97
C PHE A 120 -2.32 11.01 -5.09
N ALA A 121 -1.01 10.93 -4.86
CA ALA A 121 -0.28 11.93 -4.08
C ALA A 121 -0.38 13.31 -4.71
N GLN A 122 -0.14 13.42 -6.00
CA GLN A 122 -0.22 14.67 -6.74
C GLN A 122 -1.63 15.28 -6.72
N ALA A 123 -2.67 14.47 -6.97
CA ALA A 123 -4.05 14.93 -6.93
C ALA A 123 -4.43 15.46 -5.54
N THR A 124 -4.06 14.74 -4.47
CA THR A 124 -4.35 15.18 -3.10
C THR A 124 -3.55 16.41 -2.70
N GLN A 125 -2.31 16.55 -3.14
CA GLN A 125 -1.50 17.74 -2.90
C GLN A 125 -2.07 18.98 -3.59
N THR A 126 -2.43 18.89 -4.88
CA THR A 126 -3.08 19.99 -5.62
C THR A 126 -4.34 20.49 -4.90
N MET A 127 -5.19 19.58 -4.43
CA MET A 127 -6.40 19.93 -3.69
C MET A 127 -6.11 20.62 -2.35
N GLN A 128 -5.03 20.25 -1.68
CA GLN A 128 -4.59 20.92 -0.44
C GLN A 128 -4.10 22.34 -0.71
N GLU A 129 -3.34 22.53 -1.78
CA GLU A 129 -2.85 23.84 -2.22
C GLU A 129 -4.00 24.79 -2.64
N GLU A 130 -5.06 24.23 -3.25
CA GLU A 130 -6.30 24.96 -3.58
C GLU A 130 -7.19 25.27 -2.37
N GLY A 131 -6.77 24.91 -1.16
CA GLY A 131 -7.47 25.20 0.09
C GLY A 131 -8.66 24.29 0.41
N THR A 132 -8.78 23.16 -0.28
CA THR A 132 -9.87 22.18 -0.09
C THR A 132 -9.78 21.49 1.28
N SER A 133 -8.59 21.40 1.88
CA SER A 133 -8.41 20.92 3.25
C SER A 133 -7.46 21.86 4.02
N ARG A 134 -7.92 22.41 5.13
CA ARG A 134 -7.12 23.30 5.99
C ARG A 134 -6.04 22.53 6.75
N GLY A 135 -4.94 22.18 6.08
CA GLY A 135 -3.74 21.60 6.71
C GLY A 135 -3.79 20.10 7.01
N GLU A 136 -4.89 19.40 6.71
CA GLU A 136 -4.97 17.95 6.86
C GLU A 136 -4.56 17.22 5.59
N LYS A 137 -3.69 16.21 5.71
CA LYS A 137 -3.31 15.33 4.59
C LYS A 137 -4.52 14.50 4.17
N LEU A 138 -4.99 14.71 2.93
CA LEU A 138 -6.14 14.00 2.39
C LEU A 138 -5.88 12.50 2.31
N ALA A 139 -6.87 11.71 2.73
CA ALA A 139 -6.80 10.25 2.67
C ALA A 139 -7.38 9.72 1.36
N VAL A 140 -6.68 8.78 0.74
CA VAL A 140 -7.14 8.03 -0.44
C VAL A 140 -7.55 6.63 0.00
N PHE A 141 -8.83 6.33 -0.12
CA PHE A 141 -9.40 5.01 0.16
C PHE A 141 -9.16 4.08 -1.02
N VAL A 142 -8.65 2.88 -0.76
CA VAL A 142 -8.40 1.85 -1.77
C VAL A 142 -9.02 0.51 -1.37
N ALA A 143 -9.48 -0.25 -2.35
CA ALA A 143 -10.37 -1.39 -2.17
C ALA A 143 -9.63 -2.74 -2.08
N HIS A 144 -8.54 -2.81 -1.30
CA HIS A 144 -7.90 -4.10 -1.02
C HIS A 144 -8.78 -4.93 -0.08
N THR A 145 -8.96 -6.22 -0.43
CA THR A 145 -9.83 -7.18 0.27
C THR A 145 -9.04 -8.18 1.12
N ALA A 146 -9.74 -9.07 1.83
CA ALA A 146 -9.14 -10.16 2.59
C ALA A 146 -8.32 -11.11 1.70
N GLU A 147 -8.75 -11.31 0.46
CA GLU A 147 -7.99 -12.08 -0.53
C GLU A 147 -6.65 -11.40 -0.84
N ASP A 148 -6.62 -10.09 -1.03
CA ASP A 148 -5.38 -9.35 -1.30
C ASP A 148 -4.42 -9.38 -0.10
N GLN A 149 -4.96 -9.36 1.13
CA GLN A 149 -4.19 -9.52 2.36
C GLN A 149 -3.55 -10.92 2.43
N ALA A 150 -4.34 -11.98 2.21
CA ALA A 150 -3.87 -13.36 2.22
C ALA A 150 -2.79 -13.60 1.12
N GLU A 151 -3.00 -13.09 -0.11
CA GLU A 151 -2.01 -13.12 -1.18
C GLU A 151 -0.70 -12.44 -0.78
N THR A 152 -0.80 -11.30 -0.09
CA THR A 152 0.37 -10.54 0.38
C THR A 152 1.18 -11.31 1.41
N VAL A 153 0.51 -11.94 2.38
CA VAL A 153 1.16 -12.78 3.40
C VAL A 153 1.91 -13.94 2.76
N LEU A 154 1.27 -14.68 1.85
CA LEU A 154 1.92 -15.80 1.16
C LEU A 154 3.11 -15.37 0.31
N LEU A 155 2.95 -14.30 -0.49
CA LEU A 155 4.04 -13.80 -1.33
C LEU A 155 5.22 -13.31 -0.52
N SER A 156 4.98 -12.68 0.63
CA SER A 156 6.05 -12.22 1.51
C SER A 156 6.76 -13.40 2.20
N ALA A 157 6.00 -14.40 2.66
CA ALA A 157 6.55 -15.62 3.26
C ALA A 157 7.47 -16.36 2.29
N LEU A 158 7.08 -16.50 1.02
CA LEU A 158 7.90 -17.11 -0.03
C LEU A 158 9.18 -16.33 -0.35
N ARG A 159 9.26 -15.06 0.04
CA ARG A 159 10.46 -14.22 -0.07
C ARG A 159 11.30 -14.21 1.21
N GLY A 160 10.95 -15.02 2.21
CA GLY A 160 11.69 -15.16 3.47
C GLY A 160 11.40 -14.06 4.49
N HIS A 161 10.32 -13.30 4.35
CA HIS A 161 9.83 -12.35 5.36
C HIS A 161 8.31 -12.44 5.46
N LEU A 162 7.77 -11.96 6.57
CA LEU A 162 6.32 -11.81 6.73
C LEU A 162 5.94 -10.35 6.61
N SER A 163 4.88 -10.08 5.85
CA SER A 163 4.35 -8.74 5.66
C SER A 163 2.84 -8.82 5.48
N GLY A 164 2.13 -7.90 6.14
CA GLY A 164 0.71 -7.63 5.94
C GLY A 164 0.52 -6.18 5.48
N MET A 165 -0.66 -5.87 4.94
CA MET A 165 -1.04 -4.50 4.63
C MET A 165 -1.68 -3.88 5.85
N SER A 166 -1.17 -2.74 6.32
CA SER A 166 -1.80 -1.94 7.37
C SER A 166 -3.08 -1.28 6.84
N HIS A 167 -4.06 -1.07 7.74
CA HIS A 167 -5.28 -0.33 7.41
C HIS A 167 -5.01 1.10 6.93
N GLN A 168 -3.96 1.72 7.44
CA GLN A 168 -3.45 3.01 6.98
C GLN A 168 -1.95 2.91 6.70
N SER A 169 -1.49 3.56 5.64
CA SER A 169 -0.07 3.66 5.32
C SER A 169 0.20 4.86 4.44
N GLU A 170 1.46 5.26 4.31
CA GLU A 170 1.90 6.19 3.29
C GLU A 170 2.56 5.41 2.14
N ILE A 171 2.19 5.70 0.89
CA ILE A 171 2.78 5.10 -0.31
C ILE A 171 3.00 6.20 -1.34
N GLU A 172 4.22 6.38 -1.83
CA GLU A 172 4.60 7.41 -2.82
C GLU A 172 4.10 8.82 -2.42
N GLY A 173 4.07 9.12 -1.11
CA GLY A 173 3.57 10.39 -0.59
C GLY A 173 2.05 10.48 -0.40
N ALA A 174 1.26 9.51 -0.87
CA ALA A 174 -0.18 9.46 -0.65
C ALA A 174 -0.52 8.77 0.69
N ARG A 175 -1.42 9.36 1.48
CA ARG A 175 -2.02 8.71 2.66
C ARG A 175 -3.09 7.74 2.20
N ILE A 176 -2.87 6.46 2.38
CA ILE A 176 -3.73 5.36 1.91
C ILE A 176 -4.52 4.75 3.06
N VAL A 177 -5.82 4.54 2.85
CA VAL A 177 -6.75 3.87 3.79
C VAL A 177 -7.36 2.65 3.12
N ARG A 178 -7.37 1.50 3.81
CA ARG A 178 -7.84 0.20 3.29
C ARG A 178 -8.97 -0.35 4.17
N PRO A 179 -10.20 0.14 4.04
CA PRO A 179 -11.30 -0.30 4.90
C PRO A 179 -11.72 -1.74 4.63
N LEU A 180 -11.47 -2.27 3.43
CA LEU A 180 -11.99 -3.56 2.99
C LEU A 180 -11.04 -4.74 3.27
N LEU A 181 -9.91 -4.55 3.98
CA LEU A 181 -9.02 -5.66 4.33
C LEU A 181 -9.72 -6.83 5.06
N PRO A 182 -10.73 -6.62 5.93
CA PRO A 182 -11.48 -7.72 6.54
C PRO A 182 -12.64 -8.22 5.67
N ILE A 183 -12.91 -7.61 4.52
CA ILE A 183 -14.07 -7.91 3.67
C ILE A 183 -13.68 -8.87 2.55
N ARG A 184 -14.49 -9.92 2.37
CA ARG A 184 -14.29 -10.90 1.29
C ARG A 184 -14.72 -10.32 -0.06
N ARG A 185 -14.01 -10.69 -1.12
CA ARG A 185 -14.33 -10.27 -2.49
C ARG A 185 -15.74 -10.69 -2.93
N ALA A 186 -16.25 -11.80 -2.41
CA ALA A 186 -17.64 -12.20 -2.62
C ALA A 186 -18.65 -11.13 -2.13
N ASN A 187 -18.31 -10.39 -1.08
CA ASN A 187 -19.17 -9.31 -0.59
C ASN A 187 -19.12 -8.06 -1.48
N THR A 188 -17.97 -7.73 -2.05
CA THR A 188 -17.88 -6.60 -2.98
C THR A 188 -18.58 -6.90 -4.31
N GLN A 189 -18.48 -8.12 -4.80
CA GLN A 189 -19.21 -8.60 -5.97
C GLN A 189 -20.72 -8.64 -5.72
N GLY A 190 -21.14 -9.20 -4.57
CA GLY A 190 -22.53 -9.20 -4.16
C GLY A 190 -23.10 -7.78 -3.99
N ALA A 191 -22.29 -6.85 -3.44
CA ALA A 191 -22.68 -5.44 -3.33
C ALA A 191 -22.91 -4.79 -4.70
N CYS A 192 -22.09 -5.08 -5.71
CA CYS A 192 -22.30 -4.58 -7.07
C CYS A 192 -23.61 -5.12 -7.66
N SER A 193 -23.91 -6.42 -7.43
CA SER A 193 -25.19 -7.01 -7.85
C SER A 193 -26.40 -6.36 -7.16
N GLU A 194 -26.30 -6.11 -5.86
CA GLU A 194 -27.34 -5.41 -5.08
C GLU A 194 -27.53 -3.95 -5.49
N LEU A 195 -26.47 -3.31 -6.01
CA LEU A 195 -26.50 -1.94 -6.53
C LEU A 195 -26.88 -1.84 -8.02
N GLU A 196 -27.11 -2.99 -8.66
CA GLU A 196 -27.43 -3.09 -10.10
C GLU A 196 -26.36 -2.42 -10.98
N VAL A 197 -25.08 -2.61 -10.62
CA VAL A 197 -23.93 -2.14 -11.42
C VAL A 197 -23.12 -3.31 -11.93
N THR A 198 -22.67 -3.21 -13.19
CA THR A 198 -21.81 -4.20 -13.82
C THR A 198 -20.35 -3.74 -13.70
N PRO A 199 -19.53 -4.43 -12.89
CA PRO A 199 -18.11 -4.11 -12.80
C PRO A 199 -17.39 -4.43 -14.11
N TRP A 200 -16.35 -3.65 -14.39
CA TRP A 200 -15.41 -4.01 -15.44
C TRP A 200 -14.50 -5.15 -14.97
N GLU A 201 -14.37 -6.16 -15.82
CA GLU A 201 -13.46 -7.28 -15.58
C GLU A 201 -12.18 -7.06 -16.39
N ASP A 202 -11.07 -6.77 -15.70
CA ASP A 202 -9.78 -6.61 -16.34
C ASP A 202 -9.30 -7.97 -16.91
N PRO A 203 -9.04 -8.08 -18.22
CA PRO A 203 -8.51 -9.30 -18.82
C PRO A 203 -7.18 -9.77 -18.19
N HIS A 204 -6.37 -8.86 -17.65
CA HIS A 204 -5.14 -9.20 -16.94
C HIS A 204 -5.39 -10.01 -15.66
N ASN A 205 -6.56 -9.89 -15.02
CA ASN A 205 -6.93 -10.69 -13.85
C ASN A 205 -7.11 -12.18 -14.18
N GLN A 206 -7.12 -12.56 -15.46
CA GLN A 206 -7.22 -13.95 -15.89
C GLN A 206 -5.87 -14.57 -16.26
N ARG A 207 -4.81 -13.78 -16.39
CA ARG A 207 -3.49 -14.24 -16.80
C ARG A 207 -2.73 -14.85 -15.63
N GLU A 208 -2.47 -16.16 -15.67
CA GLU A 208 -1.80 -16.93 -14.61
C GLU A 208 -0.26 -16.75 -14.58
N ASP A 209 0.32 -16.09 -15.58
CA ASP A 209 1.71 -15.65 -15.57
C ASP A 209 1.98 -14.58 -14.46
N PHE A 210 0.95 -13.92 -13.98
CA PHE A 210 1.06 -13.05 -12.79
C PHE A 210 0.99 -13.87 -11.50
N ARG A 211 2.04 -13.76 -10.66
CA ARG A 211 2.17 -14.55 -9.42
C ARG A 211 0.96 -14.43 -8.48
N ARG A 212 0.33 -13.25 -8.37
CA ARG A 212 -0.87 -13.04 -7.56
C ARG A 212 -2.07 -13.80 -8.11
N VAL A 213 -2.24 -13.82 -9.43
CA VAL A 213 -3.32 -14.57 -10.09
C VAL A 213 -3.13 -16.08 -9.91
N ALA A 214 -1.90 -16.58 -10.05
CA ALA A 214 -1.58 -17.98 -9.81
C ALA A 214 -1.86 -18.40 -8.36
N ILE A 215 -1.47 -17.59 -7.37
CA ILE A 215 -1.79 -17.84 -5.94
C ILE A 215 -3.29 -17.89 -5.73
N ARG A 216 -4.03 -16.93 -6.25
CA ARG A 216 -5.49 -16.86 -6.11
C ARG A 216 -6.21 -18.06 -6.71
N LYS A 217 -5.82 -18.46 -7.92
CA LYS A 217 -6.53 -19.49 -8.68
C LYS A 217 -6.09 -20.91 -8.37
N GLN A 218 -4.84 -21.11 -7.98
CA GLN A 218 -4.26 -22.44 -7.78
C GLN A 218 -3.94 -22.71 -6.31
N VAL A 219 -3.20 -21.83 -5.64
CA VAL A 219 -2.68 -22.09 -4.29
C VAL A 219 -3.75 -21.94 -3.22
N MET A 220 -4.56 -20.89 -3.26
CA MET A 220 -5.61 -20.65 -2.25
C MET A 220 -6.68 -21.76 -2.22
N PRO A 221 -7.21 -22.24 -3.35
CA PRO A 221 -8.12 -23.39 -3.36
C PRO A 221 -7.47 -24.66 -2.80
N MET A 222 -6.21 -24.96 -3.20
CA MET A 222 -5.47 -26.12 -2.67
C MET A 222 -5.27 -26.05 -1.17
N LEU A 223 -4.89 -24.89 -0.63
CA LEU A 223 -4.75 -24.69 0.82
C LEU A 223 -6.09 -24.89 1.53
N SER A 224 -7.19 -24.37 0.96
CA SER A 224 -8.53 -24.54 1.53
C SER A 224 -8.98 -26.01 1.53
N GLU A 225 -8.63 -26.78 0.51
CA GLU A 225 -8.87 -28.23 0.44
C GLU A 225 -8.04 -28.97 1.49
N ILE A 226 -6.75 -28.69 1.63
CA ILE A 226 -5.84 -29.34 2.59
C ILE A 226 -6.30 -29.12 4.04
N ILE A 227 -6.74 -27.91 4.40
CA ILE A 227 -7.19 -27.60 5.76
C ILE A 227 -8.65 -27.95 6.01
N GLY A 228 -9.39 -28.37 4.96
CA GLY A 228 -10.83 -28.68 5.05
C GLY A 228 -11.70 -27.45 5.37
N GLY A 229 -11.29 -26.25 4.95
CA GLY A 229 -11.97 -25.00 5.27
C GLY A 229 -11.44 -23.78 4.51
N ASP A 230 -11.83 -22.57 4.94
CA ASP A 230 -11.41 -21.31 4.32
C ASP A 230 -9.97 -20.94 4.73
N ALA A 231 -9.02 -21.00 3.79
CA ALA A 231 -7.63 -20.58 4.01
C ALA A 231 -7.45 -19.06 3.98
N ILE A 232 -8.36 -18.31 3.35
CA ILE A 232 -8.20 -16.85 3.17
C ILE A 232 -8.40 -16.12 4.48
N ALA A 233 -9.47 -16.44 5.23
CA ALA A 233 -9.77 -15.74 6.48
C ALA A 233 -8.62 -15.82 7.51
N PRO A 234 -8.03 -16.98 7.84
CA PRO A 234 -6.92 -17.05 8.80
C PRO A 234 -5.66 -16.36 8.28
N LEU A 235 -5.37 -16.43 6.97
CA LEU A 235 -4.24 -15.70 6.37
C LEU A 235 -4.43 -14.20 6.41
N ALA A 236 -5.65 -13.70 6.19
CA ALA A 236 -5.95 -12.28 6.30
C ALA A 236 -5.77 -11.79 7.75
N VAL A 237 -6.26 -12.55 8.73
CA VAL A 237 -6.06 -12.25 10.17
C VAL A 237 -4.56 -12.27 10.53
N ALA A 238 -3.79 -13.22 10.02
CA ALA A 238 -2.35 -13.24 10.22
C ALA A 238 -1.68 -11.98 9.63
N GLY A 239 -2.14 -11.54 8.46
CA GLY A 239 -1.68 -10.29 7.84
C GLY A 239 -1.96 -9.06 8.69
N ASP A 240 -3.15 -8.97 9.29
CA ASP A 240 -3.52 -7.86 10.18
C ASP A 240 -2.66 -7.85 11.46
N ASN A 241 -2.38 -9.03 12.05
CA ASN A 241 -1.50 -9.14 13.20
C ASN A 241 -0.08 -8.68 12.88
N ILE A 242 0.48 -9.15 11.74
CA ILE A 242 1.81 -8.74 11.28
C ILE A 242 1.86 -7.22 11.05
N ALA A 243 0.85 -6.64 10.42
CA ALA A 243 0.77 -5.20 10.19
C ALA A 243 0.70 -4.43 11.51
N SER A 244 -0.08 -4.90 12.48
CA SER A 244 -0.16 -4.30 13.82
C SER A 244 1.17 -4.33 14.57
N ASP A 245 1.92 -5.43 14.48
CA ASP A 245 3.26 -5.54 15.06
C ASP A 245 4.23 -4.54 14.40
N GLU A 246 4.19 -4.40 13.07
CA GLU A 246 5.01 -3.41 12.35
C GLU A 246 4.63 -1.97 12.70
N ASP A 247 3.36 -1.67 12.85
CA ASP A 247 2.89 -0.35 13.28
C ASP A 247 3.39 -0.03 14.70
N TYR A 248 3.39 -1.01 15.62
CA TYR A 248 3.95 -0.88 16.96
C TYR A 248 5.46 -0.59 16.91
N PHE A 249 6.26 -1.37 16.18
CA PHE A 249 7.68 -1.11 16.01
C PHE A 249 7.95 0.26 15.37
N SER A 250 7.11 0.66 14.41
CA SER A 250 7.19 1.97 13.79
C SER A 250 6.96 3.10 14.78
N SER A 251 5.98 2.94 15.68
CA SER A 251 5.70 3.91 16.73
C SER A 251 6.85 4.01 17.73
N LEU A 252 7.44 2.88 18.15
CA LEU A 252 8.61 2.85 19.02
C LEU A 252 9.80 3.62 18.42
N ILE A 253 10.08 3.42 17.14
CA ILE A 253 11.17 4.11 16.47
C ILE A 253 10.88 5.61 16.36
N SER A 254 9.65 5.97 16.00
CA SER A 254 9.24 7.37 15.81
C SER A 254 9.10 8.16 17.11
N ALA A 255 9.03 7.47 18.25
CA ALA A 255 9.12 8.12 19.58
C ALA A 255 10.52 8.73 19.85
N HIS A 256 11.53 8.32 19.09
CA HIS A 256 12.88 8.91 19.12
C HIS A 256 12.99 9.91 17.96
N GLU A 257 13.03 11.21 18.26
CA GLU A 257 13.10 12.29 17.26
C GLU A 257 14.22 12.12 16.24
N GLU A 258 15.29 11.46 16.65
CA GLU A 258 16.48 11.20 15.83
C GLU A 258 16.23 10.17 14.70
N TYR A 259 15.24 9.29 14.85
CA TYR A 259 14.95 8.19 13.93
C TYR A 259 13.58 8.31 13.26
N THR A 260 12.94 9.49 13.34
CA THR A 260 11.76 9.79 12.50
C THR A 260 12.13 9.69 11.01
N GLU A 261 11.16 9.51 10.14
CA GLU A 261 11.41 9.42 8.69
C GLU A 261 12.17 10.65 8.17
N GLN A 262 11.76 11.85 8.59
CA GLN A 262 12.41 13.11 8.18
C GLN A 262 13.84 13.26 8.72
N SER A 263 14.10 12.80 9.95
CA SER A 263 15.41 12.89 10.57
C SER A 263 16.38 11.86 9.94
N ILE A 264 15.92 10.63 9.72
CA ILE A 264 16.73 9.54 9.18
C ILE A 264 17.11 9.78 7.71
N GLU A 265 16.23 10.43 6.94
CA GLU A 265 16.50 10.81 5.55
C GLU A 265 17.69 11.77 5.44
N LYS A 266 17.85 12.67 6.39
CA LYS A 266 18.94 13.66 6.44
C LYS A 266 20.26 13.09 6.96
N ARG A 267 20.25 11.92 7.62
CA ARG A 267 21.44 11.32 8.21
C ARG A 267 22.28 10.62 7.16
N ASN A 268 23.58 10.97 7.12
CA ASN A 268 24.58 10.28 6.29
C ASN A 268 25.26 9.11 7.01
N GLU A 269 25.10 9.01 8.32
CA GLU A 269 25.70 8.00 9.17
C GLU A 269 24.79 7.66 10.37
N LEU A 270 24.96 6.45 10.92
CA LEU A 270 24.29 6.01 12.14
C LEU A 270 25.36 5.68 13.18
N ASP A 271 25.23 6.17 14.43
CA ASP A 271 26.12 5.84 15.53
C ASP A 271 25.82 4.43 16.05
N CYS A 272 26.85 3.57 16.14
CA CYS A 272 26.68 2.20 16.59
C CYS A 272 26.34 2.12 18.08
N ASN A 273 26.80 3.04 18.92
CA ASN A 273 26.48 3.03 20.34
C ASN A 273 25.02 3.40 20.57
N ASP A 274 24.52 4.41 19.84
CA ASP A 274 23.10 4.76 19.89
C ASP A 274 22.22 3.58 19.42
N LEU A 275 22.62 2.94 18.32
CA LEU A 275 21.92 1.76 17.81
C LEU A 275 21.91 0.59 18.80
N LEU A 276 22.99 0.39 19.56
CA LEU A 276 23.10 -0.68 20.56
C LEU A 276 22.22 -0.43 21.80
N SER A 277 21.71 0.76 22.01
CA SER A 277 20.70 1.03 23.03
C SER A 277 19.34 0.39 22.73
N PHE A 278 19.12 0.00 21.47
CA PHE A 278 17.89 -0.67 21.03
C PHE A 278 18.06 -2.19 20.96
N ASP A 279 16.99 -2.91 21.26
CA ASP A 279 16.91 -4.35 20.98
C ASP A 279 17.08 -4.63 19.48
N GLN A 280 17.62 -5.80 19.17
CA GLN A 280 17.96 -6.20 17.80
C GLN A 280 16.81 -5.99 16.78
N PRO A 281 15.53 -6.34 17.08
CA PRO A 281 14.45 -6.13 16.13
C PRO A 281 14.20 -4.65 15.77
N VAL A 282 14.33 -3.74 16.75
CA VAL A 282 14.19 -2.30 16.57
C VAL A 282 15.41 -1.75 15.81
N ARG A 283 16.60 -2.11 16.23
CA ARG A 283 17.86 -1.69 15.61
C ARG A 283 17.93 -2.05 14.13
N LYS A 284 17.55 -3.28 13.76
CA LYS A 284 17.47 -3.70 12.34
C LYS A 284 16.48 -2.87 11.54
N ARG A 285 15.35 -2.47 12.11
CA ARG A 285 14.38 -1.63 11.44
C ARG A 285 14.88 -0.21 11.24
N ILE A 286 15.60 0.36 12.21
CA ILE A 286 16.27 1.66 12.05
C ILE A 286 17.27 1.61 10.90
N ILE A 287 18.12 0.59 10.87
CA ILE A 287 19.10 0.40 9.78
C ILE A 287 18.39 0.25 8.43
N ALA A 288 17.33 -0.56 8.37
CA ALA A 288 16.57 -0.76 7.14
C ALA A 288 15.93 0.56 6.66
N ARG A 289 15.31 1.36 7.55
CA ARG A 289 14.76 2.68 7.22
C ARG A 289 15.82 3.62 6.67
N TRP A 290 16.99 3.66 7.31
CA TRP A 290 18.10 4.48 6.84
C TRP A 290 18.56 4.10 5.42
N LEU A 291 18.64 2.81 5.11
CA LEU A 291 18.99 2.33 3.78
C LEU A 291 17.92 2.66 2.75
N VAL A 292 16.64 2.45 3.09
CA VAL A 292 15.49 2.79 2.22
C VAL A 292 15.47 4.29 1.91
N ALA A 293 15.70 5.15 2.91
CA ALA A 293 15.78 6.60 2.73
C ALA A 293 16.94 7.03 1.80
N LYS A 294 17.95 6.17 1.60
CA LYS A 294 19.03 6.36 0.62
C LYS A 294 18.80 5.60 -0.70
N ASN A 295 17.60 5.07 -0.92
CA ASN A 295 17.24 4.26 -2.10
C ASN A 295 18.10 2.99 -2.25
N ILE A 296 18.48 2.38 -1.13
CA ILE A 296 19.33 1.19 -1.11
C ILE A 296 18.49 -0.03 -0.76
N ALA A 297 18.49 -1.03 -1.64
CA ALA A 297 17.91 -2.33 -1.37
C ALA A 297 18.89 -3.19 -0.57
N VAL A 298 18.40 -3.83 0.49
CA VAL A 298 19.19 -4.77 1.30
C VAL A 298 18.43 -6.08 1.48
N SER A 299 19.17 -7.19 1.34
CA SER A 299 18.65 -8.51 1.65
C SER A 299 18.59 -8.72 3.17
N ARG A 300 17.80 -9.72 3.62
CA ARG A 300 17.75 -10.11 5.03
C ARG A 300 19.15 -10.50 5.57
N ALA A 301 19.93 -11.22 4.79
CA ALA A 301 21.31 -11.59 5.14
C ALA A 301 22.21 -10.34 5.22
N GLY A 302 22.08 -9.42 4.25
CA GLY A 302 22.82 -8.15 4.27
C GLY A 302 22.45 -7.29 5.49
N LEU A 303 21.17 -7.19 5.83
CA LEU A 303 20.71 -6.46 7.02
C LEU A 303 21.27 -7.08 8.32
N ALA A 304 21.31 -8.42 8.42
CA ALA A 304 21.91 -9.11 9.55
C ALA A 304 23.44 -8.88 9.63
N ALA A 305 24.12 -8.86 8.48
CA ALA A 305 25.55 -8.57 8.42
C ALA A 305 25.85 -7.11 8.81
N ILE A 306 25.02 -6.15 8.39
CA ILE A 306 25.14 -4.73 8.78
C ILE A 306 24.90 -4.57 10.30
N ASP A 307 23.88 -5.24 10.85
CA ASP A 307 23.63 -5.25 12.30
C ASP A 307 24.84 -5.78 13.08
N ALA A 308 25.52 -6.81 12.55
CA ALA A 308 26.75 -7.36 13.15
C ALA A 308 27.93 -6.39 13.12
N LEU A 309 27.97 -5.42 12.19
CA LEU A 309 28.97 -4.33 12.24
C LEU A 309 28.84 -3.49 13.52
N CYS A 310 27.64 -3.39 14.10
CA CYS A 310 27.43 -2.71 15.37
C CYS A 310 27.62 -3.66 16.56
N SER A 311 26.95 -4.83 16.54
CA SER A 311 26.79 -5.70 17.70
C SER A 311 27.93 -6.72 17.92
N ALA A 312 28.67 -7.04 16.87
CA ALA A 312 29.74 -8.06 16.90
C ALA A 312 30.95 -7.61 16.07
N TRP A 313 31.39 -6.37 16.28
CA TRP A 313 32.51 -5.80 15.55
C TRP A 313 33.87 -6.46 15.95
N ASN A 314 34.56 -6.99 14.97
CA ASN A 314 35.87 -7.60 15.13
C ASN A 314 36.88 -7.18 14.03
N GLY A 315 36.64 -6.05 13.38
CA GLY A 315 37.47 -5.57 12.27
C GLY A 315 37.06 -6.09 10.89
N GLN A 316 35.85 -6.68 10.76
CA GLN A 316 35.34 -7.20 9.48
C GLN A 316 35.16 -6.07 8.47
N GLY A 317 35.28 -6.40 7.18
CA GLY A 317 35.10 -5.51 6.06
C GLY A 317 33.65 -5.03 5.91
N GLY A 318 33.40 -4.15 4.93
CA GLY A 318 32.10 -3.62 4.62
C GLY A 318 31.13 -4.68 4.09
N VAL A 319 29.85 -4.39 4.21
CA VAL A 319 28.75 -5.21 3.67
C VAL A 319 28.26 -4.58 2.38
N ALA A 320 28.37 -5.31 1.27
CA ALA A 320 27.87 -4.86 -0.01
C ALA A 320 26.34 -4.68 -0.02
N VAL A 321 25.87 -3.60 -0.59
CA VAL A 321 24.45 -3.28 -0.72
C VAL A 321 24.11 -2.90 -2.15
N GLY A 322 22.86 -3.15 -2.57
CA GLY A 322 22.39 -2.82 -3.92
C GLY A 322 22.00 -1.35 -4.03
N ASP A 323 22.54 -0.65 -5.02
CA ASP A 323 22.04 0.66 -5.42
C ASP A 323 20.89 0.44 -6.42
N THR A 324 19.69 0.90 -6.10
CA THR A 324 18.51 0.70 -6.97
C THR A 324 18.54 1.60 -8.22
N HIS A 325 19.38 2.63 -8.23
CA HIS A 325 19.39 3.64 -9.30
C HIS A 325 20.62 3.57 -10.23
N VAL A 326 21.70 2.92 -9.81
CA VAL A 326 22.95 2.93 -10.57
C VAL A 326 23.46 1.51 -10.80
N LYS A 327 23.30 1.02 -12.02
CA LYS A 327 24.07 -0.14 -12.51
C LYS A 327 25.40 0.37 -13.06
N ASN A 328 26.33 0.79 -12.18
CA ASN A 328 27.70 1.00 -12.59
C ASN A 328 28.52 -0.26 -12.23
N PRO A 329 28.97 -1.06 -13.20
CA PRO A 329 29.72 -2.27 -12.95
C PRO A 329 31.09 -2.00 -12.28
N ASP A 330 31.57 -0.77 -12.35
CA ASP A 330 32.90 -0.38 -11.86
C ASP A 330 32.90 0.20 -10.44
N SER A 331 31.74 0.27 -9.75
CA SER A 331 31.68 0.76 -8.37
C SER A 331 30.82 -0.13 -7.49
N ARG A 332 31.33 -0.44 -6.32
CA ARG A 332 30.64 -1.23 -5.27
C ARG A 332 30.21 -0.30 -4.14
N LEU A 333 28.93 -0.34 -3.80
CA LEU A 333 28.38 0.36 -2.65
C LEU A 333 28.40 -0.57 -1.43
N GLU A 334 28.96 -0.11 -0.33
CA GLU A 334 29.08 -0.89 0.90
C GLU A 334 28.68 -0.07 2.12
N VAL A 335 28.07 -0.75 3.11
CA VAL A 335 27.94 -0.21 4.46
C VAL A 335 29.18 -0.64 5.24
N VAL A 336 29.91 0.31 5.79
CA VAL A 336 31.12 0.07 6.59
C VAL A 336 30.97 0.66 7.99
N ARG A 337 31.72 0.13 8.96
CA ARG A 337 31.90 0.77 10.27
C ARG A 337 33.22 1.52 10.30
N VAL A 338 33.15 2.85 10.46
CA VAL A 338 34.30 3.74 10.59
C VAL A 338 34.09 4.64 11.79
N GLY A 339 35.04 4.66 12.74
CA GLY A 339 34.97 5.51 13.93
C GLY A 339 33.74 5.28 14.80
N GLY A 340 33.26 4.03 14.91
CA GLY A 340 32.06 3.68 15.67
C GLY A 340 30.73 4.00 14.99
N LYS A 341 30.74 4.38 13.71
CA LYS A 341 29.56 4.76 12.95
C LYS A 341 29.39 3.92 11.69
N LEU A 342 28.16 3.58 11.33
CA LEU A 342 27.83 3.01 10.03
C LEU A 342 27.80 4.12 8.98
N ARG A 343 28.48 3.90 7.85
CA ARG A 343 28.55 4.82 6.71
C ARG A 343 28.38 4.07 5.40
N LEU A 344 27.84 4.77 4.40
CA LEU A 344 27.83 4.31 3.02
C LEU A 344 29.12 4.79 2.35
N LEU A 345 29.90 3.84 1.80
CA LEU A 345 31.07 4.13 0.98
C LEU A 345 30.89 3.51 -0.40
N ARG A 346 31.32 4.26 -1.42
CA ARG A 346 31.56 3.71 -2.76
C ARG A 346 33.04 3.39 -2.87
N SER A 347 33.35 2.15 -3.18
CA SER A 347 34.69 1.72 -3.54
C SER A 347 34.72 1.43 -5.03
N ASP A 348 35.82 1.79 -5.70
CA ASP A 348 36.09 1.31 -7.04
C ASP A 348 36.20 -0.22 -6.97
N ALA A 349 35.57 -0.90 -7.94
CA ALA A 349 35.66 -2.35 -8.01
C ALA A 349 37.14 -2.73 -8.26
N PRO A 350 37.69 -3.76 -7.59
CA PRO A 350 39.06 -4.18 -7.75
C PRO A 350 39.36 -4.72 -9.15
#